data_ab043eded39d5951d9336736099f7ce5
#
_entry.id   ab043eded39d5951d9336736099f7ce5
#
_cell.length_a   1.000
_cell.length_b   1.000
_cell.length_c   1.000
_cell.angle_alpha   90.00
_cell.angle_beta   90.00
_cell.angle_gamma   90.00
#
_symmetry.space_group_name_H-M   'P 1'
#
loop_
_entity.id
_entity.type
_entity.pdbx_description
1 polymer ?
#
loop_
_entity_poly.entity_id
_entity_poly.type
_entity_poly.pdbx_seq_one_letter_code
_entity_poly.pdbx_strand_id
1 'polypeptide(L)'
;MPADPKHVEQFTDKDIELTGKPFFLGQIVDQEGKSIEWEWRANRFADYLINNKLQSKTIKRGKAYYVQIDMVKDHLEQREYQYAHYVRDASKRYDIPEDLIYAVIKTESSFNPYAVSHAGAYGLMQVIPKTAGADVFNLVKKKPGMPTKEYLFDPANNIDTGTAYLHILKTRYLRDVKNASSKHFSMISAYNGGTGGVLATFHNDRKQAMVELNRKSPRQVYDALTTRHPKDEARRYLQKVLYFQKDFNEGKISAVTRNGLTGNAKSFTSRFSFLQNHLHCEDW
;
A
#
# COMPACT_ATOMS: atom_id res chain seq x y z
N MET A 1 14.53 -1.70 -12.74
CA MET A 1 15.33 -2.84 -12.24
C MET A 1 14.61 -4.10 -12.66
N PRO A 2 15.25 -5.07 -13.31
CA PRO A 2 14.60 -6.34 -13.62
C PRO A 2 14.35 -7.10 -12.30
N ALA A 3 13.15 -7.66 -12.16
CA ALA A 3 12.79 -8.48 -11.01
C ALA A 3 13.79 -9.64 -10.84
N ASP A 4 14.23 -9.87 -9.60
CA ASP A 4 15.12 -10.98 -9.27
C ASP A 4 14.43 -12.31 -9.65
N PRO A 5 15.02 -13.14 -10.50
CA PRO A 5 14.42 -14.42 -10.90
C PRO A 5 14.16 -15.39 -9.74
N LYS A 6 14.70 -15.14 -8.55
CA LYS A 6 14.36 -15.92 -7.33
C LYS A 6 12.91 -15.75 -6.86
N HIS A 7 12.20 -14.71 -7.28
CA HIS A 7 10.79 -14.51 -6.92
C HIS A 7 9.82 -15.34 -7.77
N VAL A 8 10.23 -15.82 -8.93
CA VAL A 8 9.35 -16.61 -9.83
C VAL A 8 9.22 -18.06 -9.37
N GLU A 9 10.22 -18.62 -8.68
CA GLU A 9 10.21 -20.01 -8.22
C GLU A 9 9.34 -20.26 -6.97
N GLN A 10 8.80 -19.21 -6.31
CA GLN A 10 7.97 -19.37 -5.11
C GLN A 10 6.47 -19.48 -5.39
N PHE A 11 6.04 -19.30 -6.62
CA PHE A 11 4.64 -19.44 -7.02
C PHE A 11 4.48 -20.65 -7.96
N THR A 12 4.42 -21.84 -7.39
CA THR A 12 3.93 -23.02 -8.12
C THR A 12 2.40 -23.04 -8.02
N ASP A 13 1.72 -23.47 -9.09
CA ASP A 13 0.24 -23.60 -9.20
C ASP A 13 -0.43 -24.39 -8.06
N LYS A 14 0.36 -25.01 -7.19
CA LYS A 14 -0.10 -25.79 -6.03
C LYS A 14 -0.36 -24.98 -4.77
N ASP A 15 0.16 -23.74 -4.68
CA ASP A 15 0.13 -22.97 -3.43
C ASP A 15 -0.97 -21.91 -3.36
N ILE A 16 -1.69 -21.65 -4.46
CA ILE A 16 -2.78 -20.67 -4.50
C ILE A 16 -3.94 -21.25 -5.29
N GLU A 17 -4.99 -21.69 -4.60
CA GLU A 17 -6.31 -21.84 -5.23
C GLU A 17 -6.77 -20.44 -5.64
N LEU A 18 -6.69 -20.16 -6.95
CA LEU A 18 -7.21 -18.93 -7.55
C LEU A 18 -8.73 -18.98 -7.55
N THR A 19 -9.33 -18.69 -6.41
CA THR A 19 -10.77 -18.47 -6.30
C THR A 19 -11.08 -17.03 -6.69
N GLY A 20 -11.50 -16.78 -7.93
CA GLY A 20 -11.93 -15.46 -8.37
C GLY A 20 -11.39 -15.04 -9.75
N LYS A 21 -11.60 -13.76 -10.08
CA LYS A 21 -11.11 -13.19 -11.36
C LYS A 21 -9.58 -13.14 -11.37
N PRO A 22 -8.93 -13.52 -12.51
CA PRO A 22 -7.47 -13.44 -12.63
C PRO A 22 -6.95 -12.03 -12.32
N PHE A 23 -5.86 -11.97 -11.54
CA PHE A 23 -5.29 -10.67 -11.10
C PHE A 23 -4.93 -9.72 -12.25
N PHE A 24 -4.44 -10.27 -13.36
CA PHE A 24 -4.07 -9.48 -14.54
C PHE A 24 -5.22 -9.31 -15.55
N LEU A 25 -6.45 -9.67 -15.20
CA LEU A 25 -7.60 -9.52 -16.08
C LEU A 25 -7.75 -8.06 -16.51
N GLY A 26 -7.80 -7.82 -17.83
CA GLY A 26 -7.85 -6.50 -18.44
C GLY A 26 -6.54 -5.72 -18.46
N GLN A 27 -5.53 -6.13 -17.67
CA GLN A 27 -4.24 -5.44 -17.58
C GLN A 27 -3.20 -5.97 -18.57
N ILE A 28 -3.41 -7.19 -19.05
CA ILE A 28 -2.63 -7.84 -20.11
C ILE A 28 -3.62 -8.22 -21.21
N VAL A 29 -3.22 -7.95 -22.44
CA VAL A 29 -3.96 -8.32 -23.64
C VAL A 29 -3.13 -9.29 -24.48
N ASP A 30 -3.79 -10.17 -25.23
CA ASP A 30 -3.12 -11.05 -26.17
C ASP A 30 -2.63 -10.31 -27.42
N GLN A 31 -2.04 -11.02 -28.38
CA GLN A 31 -1.54 -10.45 -29.64
C GLN A 31 -2.63 -9.84 -30.53
N GLU A 32 -3.90 -10.09 -30.21
CA GLU A 32 -5.07 -9.51 -30.89
C GLU A 32 -5.65 -8.31 -30.11
N GLY A 33 -5.02 -7.90 -29.01
CA GLY A 33 -5.50 -6.81 -28.14
C GLY A 33 -6.69 -7.18 -27.25
N LYS A 34 -6.95 -8.47 -27.04
CA LYS A 34 -8.07 -8.95 -26.24
C LYS A 34 -7.63 -9.40 -24.86
N SER A 35 -8.46 -9.11 -23.87
CA SER A 35 -8.27 -9.51 -22.48
C SER A 35 -8.18 -11.02 -22.31
N ILE A 36 -7.31 -11.50 -21.42
CA ILE A 36 -7.09 -12.91 -21.16
C ILE A 36 -7.99 -13.34 -20.00
N GLU A 37 -9.20 -13.78 -20.35
CA GLU A 37 -10.23 -14.19 -19.38
C GLU A 37 -10.35 -15.73 -19.26
N TRP A 38 -9.91 -16.45 -20.28
CA TRP A 38 -10.14 -17.88 -20.42
C TRP A 38 -8.82 -18.64 -20.57
N GLU A 39 -8.76 -19.81 -20.00
CA GLU A 39 -7.58 -20.69 -20.05
C GLU A 39 -7.10 -20.97 -21.48
N TRP A 40 -8.01 -21.26 -22.40
CA TRP A 40 -7.65 -21.49 -23.80
C TRP A 40 -6.95 -20.28 -24.44
N ARG A 41 -7.36 -19.05 -24.07
CA ARG A 41 -6.73 -17.83 -24.56
C ARG A 41 -5.37 -17.61 -23.92
N ALA A 42 -5.23 -17.92 -22.63
CA ALA A 42 -3.95 -17.87 -21.92
C ALA A 42 -2.94 -18.83 -22.56
N ASN A 43 -3.36 -20.08 -22.83
CA ASN A 43 -2.51 -21.07 -23.49
C ASN A 43 -2.09 -20.64 -24.91
N ARG A 44 -3.03 -20.14 -25.72
CA ARG A 44 -2.72 -19.63 -27.06
C ARG A 44 -1.74 -18.44 -27.01
N PHE A 45 -1.90 -17.56 -26.04
CA PHE A 45 -1.01 -16.44 -25.86
C PHE A 45 0.38 -16.86 -25.36
N ALA A 46 0.45 -17.85 -24.48
CA ALA A 46 1.71 -18.44 -24.01
C ALA A 46 2.47 -19.06 -25.19
N ASP A 47 1.81 -19.84 -26.06
CA ASP A 47 2.42 -20.39 -27.27
C ASP A 47 2.94 -19.29 -28.20
N TYR A 48 2.15 -18.25 -28.41
CA TYR A 48 2.60 -17.08 -29.18
C TYR A 48 3.86 -16.43 -28.59
N LEU A 49 3.90 -16.22 -27.28
CA LEU A 49 5.05 -15.62 -26.60
C LEU A 49 6.30 -16.50 -26.70
N ILE A 50 6.17 -17.81 -26.50
CA ILE A 50 7.29 -18.74 -26.60
C ILE A 50 7.84 -18.77 -28.04
N ASN A 51 6.97 -18.79 -29.04
CA ASN A 51 7.38 -18.89 -30.43
C ASN A 51 7.93 -17.57 -31.01
N ASN A 52 7.48 -16.41 -30.51
CA ASN A 52 7.76 -15.11 -31.14
C ASN A 52 8.51 -14.12 -30.27
N LYS A 53 8.51 -14.28 -28.94
CA LYS A 53 9.03 -13.30 -27.98
C LYS A 53 10.02 -13.87 -26.98
N LEU A 54 10.34 -15.17 -27.08
CA LEU A 54 11.29 -15.82 -26.19
C LEU A 54 12.67 -15.16 -26.28
N GLN A 55 13.19 -14.74 -25.16
CA GLN A 55 14.52 -14.16 -24.99
C GLN A 55 15.36 -15.03 -24.07
N SER A 56 16.67 -14.83 -24.10
CA SER A 56 17.57 -15.53 -23.18
C SER A 56 18.66 -14.60 -22.67
N LYS A 57 19.11 -14.81 -21.45
CA LYS A 57 20.27 -14.14 -20.86
C LYS A 57 21.16 -15.13 -20.13
N THR A 58 22.46 -14.88 -20.14
CA THR A 58 23.42 -15.67 -19.35
C THR A 58 23.34 -15.22 -17.88
N ILE A 59 23.23 -16.18 -16.97
CA ILE A 59 23.23 -15.98 -15.52
C ILE A 59 24.35 -16.84 -14.90
N LYS A 60 24.68 -16.60 -13.62
CA LYS A 60 25.78 -17.30 -12.92
C LYS A 60 25.66 -18.85 -12.94
N ARG A 61 24.46 -19.40 -13.09
CA ARG A 61 24.18 -20.84 -13.09
C ARG A 61 23.80 -21.40 -14.47
N GLY A 62 24.02 -20.66 -15.57
CA GLY A 62 23.68 -21.12 -16.92
C GLY A 62 22.92 -20.08 -17.74
N LYS A 63 21.99 -20.52 -18.60
CA LYS A 63 21.19 -19.70 -19.49
C LYS A 63 19.75 -19.65 -18.98
N ALA A 64 19.23 -18.46 -18.72
CA ALA A 64 17.81 -18.25 -18.37
C ALA A 64 17.03 -17.81 -19.61
N TYR A 65 15.84 -18.38 -19.81
CA TYR A 65 14.90 -18.01 -20.85
C TYR A 65 13.75 -17.21 -20.21
N TYR A 66 13.26 -16.18 -20.89
CA TYR A 66 12.19 -15.32 -20.40
C TYR A 66 11.39 -14.70 -21.54
N VAL A 67 10.17 -14.30 -21.25
CA VAL A 67 9.34 -13.44 -22.11
C VAL A 67 9.04 -12.14 -21.38
N GLN A 68 8.93 -11.05 -22.11
CA GLN A 68 8.49 -9.76 -21.59
C GLN A 68 7.09 -9.49 -22.11
N ILE A 69 6.16 -9.18 -21.20
CA ILE A 69 4.77 -8.87 -21.51
C ILE A 69 4.52 -7.44 -21.08
N ASP A 70 4.09 -6.60 -22.01
CA ASP A 70 3.71 -5.22 -21.72
C ASP A 70 2.28 -5.18 -21.16
N MET A 71 2.09 -4.37 -20.13
CA MET A 71 0.77 -4.12 -19.56
C MET A 71 0.09 -2.97 -20.30
N VAL A 72 -1.26 -2.95 -20.28
CA VAL A 72 -2.01 -1.80 -20.81
C VAL A 72 -1.65 -0.52 -20.06
N LYS A 73 -1.76 0.65 -20.73
CA LYS A 73 -1.29 1.93 -20.16
C LYS A 73 -1.99 2.32 -18.86
N ASP A 74 -3.26 1.98 -18.71
CA ASP A 74 -4.12 2.28 -17.55
C ASP A 74 -4.18 1.13 -16.52
N HIS A 75 -3.26 0.16 -16.58
CA HIS A 75 -3.27 -1.01 -15.71
C HIS A 75 -3.26 -0.67 -14.20
N LEU A 76 -2.65 0.44 -13.80
CA LEU A 76 -2.65 0.88 -12.40
C LEU A 76 -4.02 1.40 -11.97
N GLU A 77 -4.70 2.17 -12.83
CA GLU A 77 -6.06 2.65 -12.57
C GLU A 77 -7.06 1.49 -12.44
N GLN A 78 -6.94 0.49 -13.30
CA GLN A 78 -7.76 -0.72 -13.24
C GLN A 78 -7.55 -1.48 -11.92
N ARG A 79 -6.31 -1.56 -11.41
CA ARG A 79 -6.02 -2.16 -10.11
C ARG A 79 -6.63 -1.39 -8.94
N GLU A 80 -6.58 -0.05 -8.99
CA GLU A 80 -7.18 0.80 -7.97
C GLU A 80 -8.69 0.58 -7.89
N TYR A 81 -9.35 0.61 -9.04
CA TYR A 81 -10.80 0.41 -9.14
C TYR A 81 -11.26 -0.93 -8.56
N GLN A 82 -10.50 -1.98 -8.81
CA GLN A 82 -10.80 -3.33 -8.33
C GLN A 82 -10.97 -3.38 -6.80
N TYR A 83 -10.25 -2.55 -6.04
CA TYR A 83 -10.25 -2.54 -4.58
C TYR A 83 -11.09 -1.42 -3.96
N ALA A 84 -11.73 -0.56 -4.76
CA ALA A 84 -12.41 0.64 -4.28
C ALA A 84 -13.48 0.38 -3.21
N HIS A 85 -14.25 -0.69 -3.34
CA HIS A 85 -15.27 -1.04 -2.36
C HIS A 85 -14.66 -1.49 -1.02
N TYR A 86 -13.56 -2.26 -1.02
CA TYR A 86 -12.88 -2.67 0.22
C TYR A 86 -12.25 -1.47 0.93
N VAL A 87 -11.63 -0.56 0.17
CA VAL A 87 -11.05 0.68 0.72
C VAL A 87 -12.13 1.55 1.36
N ARG A 88 -13.26 1.74 0.68
CA ARG A 88 -14.39 2.53 1.19
C ARG A 88 -14.96 1.94 2.48
N ASP A 89 -15.17 0.62 2.52
CA ASP A 89 -15.71 -0.07 3.69
C ASP A 89 -14.76 -0.01 4.89
N ALA A 90 -13.46 -0.22 4.65
CA ALA A 90 -12.42 -0.10 5.68
C ALA A 90 -12.27 1.35 6.17
N SER A 91 -12.29 2.34 5.27
CA SER A 91 -12.27 3.76 5.61
C SER A 91 -13.38 4.14 6.58
N LYS A 92 -14.62 3.75 6.26
CA LYS A 92 -15.80 4.00 7.13
C LYS A 92 -15.69 3.29 8.47
N ARG A 93 -15.26 2.02 8.46
CA ARG A 93 -15.17 1.18 9.67
C ARG A 93 -14.15 1.69 10.66
N TYR A 94 -13.01 2.16 10.18
CA TYR A 94 -11.86 2.51 11.01
C TYR A 94 -11.57 4.00 11.12
N ASP A 95 -12.37 4.85 10.50
CA ASP A 95 -12.17 6.30 10.46
C ASP A 95 -10.74 6.68 9.98
N ILE A 96 -10.35 6.08 8.84
CA ILE A 96 -9.11 6.35 8.11
C ILE A 96 -9.46 6.86 6.72
N PRO A 97 -8.93 8.00 6.26
CA PRO A 97 -9.22 8.55 4.95
C PRO A 97 -8.89 7.59 3.80
N GLU A 98 -9.77 7.49 2.78
CA GLU A 98 -9.59 6.60 1.62
C GLU A 98 -8.27 6.90 0.87
N ASP A 99 -7.95 8.18 0.70
CA ASP A 99 -6.71 8.65 0.05
C ASP A 99 -5.45 8.14 0.76
N LEU A 100 -5.47 8.09 2.10
CA LEU A 100 -4.36 7.51 2.86
C LEU A 100 -4.26 5.99 2.67
N ILE A 101 -5.39 5.26 2.66
CA ILE A 101 -5.40 3.82 2.43
C ILE A 101 -4.82 3.51 1.05
N TYR A 102 -5.27 4.22 0.00
CA TYR A 102 -4.73 4.08 -1.35
C TYR A 102 -3.24 4.41 -1.42
N ALA A 103 -2.80 5.49 -0.78
CA ALA A 103 -1.39 5.88 -0.76
C ALA A 103 -0.50 4.82 -0.09
N VAL A 104 -0.98 4.19 0.98
CA VAL A 104 -0.28 3.07 1.63
C VAL A 104 -0.22 1.87 0.70
N ILE A 105 -1.34 1.42 0.11
CA ILE A 105 -1.37 0.30 -0.84
C ILE A 105 -0.41 0.55 -2.02
N LYS A 106 -0.44 1.77 -2.58
CA LYS A 106 0.45 2.16 -3.67
C LYS A 106 1.92 2.09 -3.27
N THR A 107 2.24 2.55 -2.07
CA THR A 107 3.61 2.57 -1.55
C THR A 107 4.13 1.16 -1.26
N GLU A 108 3.31 0.31 -0.66
CA GLU A 108 3.68 -1.01 -0.16
C GLU A 108 3.78 -2.08 -1.26
N SER A 109 2.83 -2.11 -2.18
CA SER A 109 2.72 -3.21 -3.13
C SER A 109 2.48 -2.77 -4.57
N SER A 110 2.25 -1.48 -4.84
CA SER A 110 1.73 -1.01 -6.13
C SER A 110 0.48 -1.79 -6.56
N PHE A 111 -0.42 -2.05 -5.60
CA PHE A 111 -1.67 -2.81 -5.76
C PHE A 111 -1.48 -4.29 -6.11
N ASN A 112 -0.33 -4.89 -5.80
CA ASN A 112 -0.12 -6.33 -5.95
C ASN A 112 -0.60 -7.09 -4.69
N PRO A 113 -1.69 -7.88 -4.75
CA PRO A 113 -2.21 -8.60 -3.59
C PRO A 113 -1.31 -9.76 -3.15
N TYR A 114 -0.41 -10.22 -4.02
CA TYR A 114 0.52 -11.32 -3.75
C TYR A 114 1.94 -10.84 -3.40
N ALA A 115 2.12 -9.55 -3.13
CA ALA A 115 3.41 -9.03 -2.74
C ALA A 115 3.91 -9.66 -1.44
N VAL A 116 5.18 -10.06 -1.42
CA VAL A 116 5.87 -10.62 -0.26
C VAL A 116 7.18 -9.89 -0.07
N SER A 117 7.43 -9.39 1.15
CA SER A 117 8.72 -8.77 1.47
C SER A 117 9.68 -9.76 2.14
N HIS A 118 10.98 -9.45 2.11
CA HIS A 118 11.99 -10.22 2.84
C HIS A 118 11.75 -10.27 4.36
N ALA A 119 11.02 -9.30 4.90
CA ALA A 119 10.65 -9.26 6.33
C ALA A 119 9.40 -10.08 6.65
N GLY A 120 8.80 -10.78 5.67
CA GLY A 120 7.57 -11.56 5.85
C GLY A 120 6.32 -10.71 5.98
N ALA A 121 6.26 -9.59 5.27
CA ALA A 121 5.05 -8.82 5.08
C ALA A 121 4.30 -9.30 3.84
N TYR A 122 2.96 -9.32 3.87
CA TYR A 122 2.13 -9.92 2.84
C TYR A 122 1.05 -8.97 2.32
N GLY A 123 0.79 -9.05 1.00
CA GLY A 123 -0.36 -8.50 0.32
C GLY A 123 -0.32 -7.00 0.09
N LEU A 124 -1.49 -6.44 -0.20
CA LEU A 124 -1.68 -5.05 -0.66
C LEU A 124 -1.06 -4.00 0.25
N MET A 125 -1.25 -4.13 1.57
CA MET A 125 -0.77 -3.20 2.59
C MET A 125 0.44 -3.74 3.36
N GLN A 126 1.09 -4.80 2.87
CA GLN A 126 2.30 -5.42 3.45
C GLN A 126 2.20 -5.63 4.96
N VAL A 127 1.16 -6.36 5.38
CA VAL A 127 0.92 -6.64 6.79
C VAL A 127 1.88 -7.74 7.27
N ILE A 128 2.61 -7.48 8.35
CA ILE A 128 3.44 -8.48 9.02
C ILE A 128 2.57 -9.24 10.04
N PRO A 129 2.37 -10.58 9.90
CA PRO A 129 1.49 -11.34 10.78
C PRO A 129 1.80 -11.21 12.26
N LYS A 130 3.09 -11.34 12.62
CA LYS A 130 3.56 -11.38 14.03
C LYS A 130 3.49 -10.04 14.78
N THR A 131 3.32 -8.93 14.06
CA THR A 131 3.28 -7.58 14.66
C THR A 131 1.94 -6.91 14.37
N ALA A 132 1.80 -6.18 13.27
CA ALA A 132 0.57 -5.49 12.88
C ALA A 132 -0.65 -6.44 12.82
N GLY A 133 -0.47 -7.63 12.24
CA GLY A 133 -1.52 -8.65 12.16
C GLY A 133 -1.97 -9.12 13.54
N ALA A 134 -1.03 -9.47 14.43
CA ALA A 134 -1.33 -9.89 15.80
C ALA A 134 -2.00 -8.78 16.61
N ASP A 135 -1.53 -7.54 16.49
CA ASP A 135 -2.17 -6.39 17.13
C ASP A 135 -3.63 -6.25 16.71
N VAL A 136 -3.91 -6.33 15.41
CA VAL A 136 -5.28 -6.24 14.89
C VAL A 136 -6.15 -7.39 15.37
N PHE A 137 -5.63 -8.62 15.32
CA PHE A 137 -6.38 -9.79 15.77
C PHE A 137 -6.75 -9.67 17.25
N ASN A 138 -5.80 -9.31 18.11
CA ASN A 138 -6.03 -9.22 19.55
C ASN A 138 -6.83 -7.97 19.95
N LEU A 139 -6.53 -6.80 19.38
CA LEU A 139 -7.06 -5.53 19.87
C LEU A 139 -8.37 -5.12 19.19
N VAL A 140 -8.56 -5.47 17.91
CA VAL A 140 -9.72 -5.07 17.12
C VAL A 140 -10.66 -6.24 16.86
N LYS A 141 -10.16 -7.35 16.30
CA LYS A 141 -10.99 -8.51 15.92
C LYS A 141 -11.37 -9.40 17.12
N LYS A 142 -10.72 -9.21 18.28
CA LYS A 142 -10.92 -10.02 19.48
C LYS A 142 -10.75 -11.52 19.24
N LYS A 143 -9.82 -11.87 18.36
CA LYS A 143 -9.43 -13.24 18.04
C LYS A 143 -8.00 -13.46 18.52
N PRO A 144 -7.71 -14.53 19.28
CA PRO A 144 -6.34 -14.83 19.69
C PRO A 144 -5.48 -15.24 18.48
N GLY A 145 -4.19 -14.91 18.52
CA GLY A 145 -3.24 -15.29 17.50
C GLY A 145 -2.96 -14.21 16.47
N MET A 146 -2.67 -14.63 15.25
CA MET A 146 -2.28 -13.76 14.14
C MET A 146 -2.85 -14.28 12.81
N PRO A 147 -2.99 -13.43 11.77
CA PRO A 147 -3.44 -13.88 10.45
C PRO A 147 -2.42 -14.83 9.80
N THR A 148 -2.92 -15.77 8.98
CA THR A 148 -2.08 -16.60 8.12
C THR A 148 -1.66 -15.82 6.86
N LYS A 149 -0.71 -16.38 6.11
CA LYS A 149 -0.30 -15.87 4.80
C LYS A 149 -1.47 -15.84 3.82
N GLU A 150 -2.23 -16.94 3.75
CA GLU A 150 -3.39 -17.08 2.86
C GLU A 150 -4.47 -16.05 3.20
N TYR A 151 -4.74 -15.83 4.47
CA TYR A 151 -5.65 -14.78 4.94
C TYR A 151 -5.21 -13.39 4.45
N LEU A 152 -3.91 -13.12 4.45
CA LEU A 152 -3.35 -11.82 4.04
C LEU A 152 -3.17 -11.67 2.52
N PHE A 153 -3.25 -12.73 1.74
CA PHE A 153 -3.33 -12.64 0.28
C PHE A 153 -4.73 -12.33 -0.24
N ASP A 154 -5.77 -12.53 0.59
CA ASP A 154 -7.11 -12.04 0.27
C ASP A 154 -7.16 -10.51 0.36
N PRO A 155 -7.53 -9.80 -0.72
CA PRO A 155 -7.53 -8.33 -0.77
C PRO A 155 -8.41 -7.68 0.29
N ALA A 156 -9.62 -8.24 0.55
CA ALA A 156 -10.55 -7.70 1.53
C ALA A 156 -9.97 -7.80 2.95
N ASN A 157 -9.44 -8.97 3.29
CA ASN A 157 -8.82 -9.22 4.59
C ASN A 157 -7.56 -8.39 4.80
N ASN A 158 -6.76 -8.21 3.75
CA ASN A 158 -5.52 -7.42 3.83
C ASN A 158 -5.80 -5.94 4.05
N ILE A 159 -6.69 -5.34 3.24
CA ILE A 159 -7.09 -3.93 3.36
C ILE A 159 -7.74 -3.69 4.72
N ASP A 160 -8.67 -4.55 5.15
CA ASP A 160 -9.29 -4.47 6.48
C ASP A 160 -8.24 -4.50 7.59
N THR A 161 -7.29 -5.43 7.53
CA THR A 161 -6.26 -5.58 8.56
C THR A 161 -5.26 -4.43 8.57
N GLY A 162 -4.76 -4.01 7.41
CA GLY A 162 -3.83 -2.87 7.32
C GLY A 162 -4.46 -1.56 7.77
N THR A 163 -5.73 -1.32 7.40
CA THR A 163 -6.48 -0.14 7.84
C THR A 163 -6.80 -0.17 9.32
N ALA A 164 -7.17 -1.34 9.87
CA ALA A 164 -7.35 -1.53 11.31
C ALA A 164 -6.05 -1.25 12.09
N TYR A 165 -4.89 -1.58 11.53
CA TYR A 165 -3.61 -1.25 12.15
C TYR A 165 -3.33 0.26 12.14
N LEU A 166 -3.64 0.98 11.06
CA LEU A 166 -3.61 2.45 11.05
C LEU A 166 -4.51 3.04 12.14
N HIS A 167 -5.70 2.48 12.33
CA HIS A 167 -6.60 2.87 13.41
C HIS A 167 -5.99 2.63 14.81
N ILE A 168 -5.34 1.50 15.04
CA ILE A 168 -4.63 1.21 16.32
C ILE A 168 -3.52 2.26 16.53
N LEU A 169 -2.74 2.57 15.51
CA LEU A 169 -1.71 3.61 15.59
C LEU A 169 -2.30 4.96 15.97
N LYS A 170 -3.41 5.36 15.32
CA LYS A 170 -4.10 6.64 15.54
C LYS A 170 -4.69 6.75 16.95
N THR A 171 -5.41 5.70 17.40
CA THR A 171 -6.29 5.78 18.57
C THR A 171 -5.67 5.22 19.85
N ARG A 172 -4.64 4.38 19.73
CA ARG A 172 -4.02 3.73 20.87
C ARG A 172 -2.57 4.14 21.06
N TYR A 173 -1.69 3.87 20.09
CA TYR A 173 -0.25 4.07 20.27
C TYR A 173 0.17 5.54 20.21
N LEU A 174 -0.51 6.34 19.40
CA LEU A 174 -0.24 7.78 19.20
C LEU A 174 -1.40 8.66 19.70
N ARG A 175 -2.26 8.13 20.57
CA ARG A 175 -3.43 8.86 21.08
C ARG A 175 -3.05 10.20 21.72
N ASP A 176 -1.90 10.25 22.41
CA ASP A 176 -1.45 11.41 23.18
C ASP A 176 -0.73 12.47 22.30
N VAL A 177 -0.57 12.25 21.00
CA VAL A 177 -0.13 13.27 20.05
C VAL A 177 -1.28 14.26 19.84
N LYS A 178 -1.10 15.52 20.25
CA LYS A 178 -2.18 16.52 20.34
C LYS A 178 -2.54 17.13 18.99
N ASN A 179 -1.54 17.50 18.19
CA ASN A 179 -1.76 18.14 16.89
C ASN A 179 -2.14 17.09 15.84
N ALA A 180 -3.21 17.35 15.08
CA ALA A 180 -3.74 16.42 14.09
C ALA A 180 -2.75 16.10 12.95
N SER A 181 -2.06 17.09 12.41
CA SER A 181 -1.06 16.90 11.35
C SER A 181 0.17 16.14 11.87
N SER A 182 0.65 16.48 13.08
CA SER A 182 1.75 15.76 13.73
C SER A 182 1.38 14.30 13.98
N LYS A 183 0.13 14.02 14.39
CA LYS A 183 -0.40 12.66 14.57
C LYS A 183 -0.46 11.92 13.24
N HIS A 184 -0.91 12.57 12.17
CA HIS A 184 -0.95 12.00 10.83
C HIS A 184 0.44 11.58 10.33
N PHE A 185 1.43 12.48 10.41
CA PHE A 185 2.81 12.18 10.03
C PHE A 185 3.41 11.05 10.87
N SER A 186 3.18 11.10 12.18
CA SER A 186 3.65 10.07 13.12
C SER A 186 3.02 8.70 12.84
N MET A 187 1.73 8.66 12.51
CA MET A 187 1.00 7.44 12.16
C MET A 187 1.55 6.80 10.89
N ILE A 188 1.76 7.58 9.83
CA ILE A 188 2.36 7.10 8.58
C ILE A 188 3.77 6.57 8.83
N SER A 189 4.61 7.33 9.52
CA SER A 189 5.97 6.91 9.85
C SER A 189 5.99 5.64 10.72
N ALA A 190 5.06 5.52 11.68
CA ALA A 190 4.94 4.37 12.56
C ALA A 190 4.46 3.11 11.83
N TYR A 191 3.69 3.23 10.77
CA TYR A 191 3.23 2.09 9.98
C TYR A 191 4.40 1.25 9.45
N ASN A 192 5.42 1.90 8.90
CA ASN A 192 6.65 1.26 8.40
C ASN A 192 7.72 1.11 9.49
N GLY A 193 8.02 2.21 10.21
CA GLY A 193 9.14 2.29 11.16
C GLY A 193 8.84 1.78 12.57
N GLY A 194 7.56 1.62 12.91
CA GLY A 194 7.08 1.31 14.26
C GLY A 194 7.00 2.54 15.17
N THR A 195 6.12 2.51 16.15
CA THR A 195 5.94 3.60 17.13
C THR A 195 7.20 3.86 17.96
N GLY A 196 8.00 2.83 18.24
CA GLY A 196 9.29 2.97 18.92
C GLY A 196 10.27 3.84 18.13
N GLY A 197 10.36 3.66 16.82
CA GLY A 197 11.20 4.48 15.93
C GLY A 197 10.73 5.94 15.87
N VAL A 198 9.42 6.15 15.78
CA VAL A 198 8.84 7.51 15.83
C VAL A 198 9.22 8.22 17.13
N LEU A 199 9.01 7.59 18.28
CA LEU A 199 9.34 8.20 19.57
C LEU A 199 10.84 8.42 19.74
N ALA A 200 11.68 7.46 19.36
CA ALA A 200 13.14 7.59 19.41
C ALA A 200 13.69 8.75 18.56
N THR A 201 12.94 9.21 17.56
CA THR A 201 13.28 10.41 16.77
C THR A 201 13.31 11.68 17.63
N PHE A 202 12.54 11.72 18.73
CA PHE A 202 12.39 12.90 19.57
C PHE A 202 13.14 12.77 20.90
N HIS A 203 13.17 11.58 21.52
CA HIS A 203 13.92 11.31 22.75
C HIS A 203 14.03 9.81 23.00
N ASN A 204 15.07 9.37 23.71
CA ASN A 204 15.28 7.95 24.09
C ASN A 204 14.24 7.46 25.12
N ASP A 205 13.85 8.30 26.07
CA ASP A 205 12.75 7.98 26.99
C ASP A 205 11.41 8.25 26.31
N ARG A 206 10.49 7.27 26.35
CA ARG A 206 9.20 7.34 25.67
C ARG A 206 8.29 8.46 26.17
N LYS A 207 8.29 8.74 27.49
CA LYS A 207 7.43 9.78 28.05
C LYS A 207 7.96 11.17 27.62
N GLN A 208 9.27 11.37 27.70
CA GLN A 208 9.91 12.60 27.22
C GLN A 208 9.76 12.77 25.72
N ALA A 209 9.88 11.70 24.94
CA ALA A 209 9.65 11.74 23.49
C ALA A 209 8.25 12.28 23.13
N MET A 210 7.21 11.85 23.85
CA MET A 210 5.85 12.36 23.63
C MET A 210 5.72 13.85 24.00
N VAL A 211 6.38 14.28 25.07
CA VAL A 211 6.42 15.71 25.47
C VAL A 211 7.13 16.51 24.39
N GLU A 212 8.32 16.06 23.95
CA GLU A 212 9.10 16.76 22.93
C GLU A 212 8.39 16.82 21.57
N LEU A 213 7.73 15.73 21.15
CA LEU A 213 6.92 15.71 19.94
C LEU A 213 5.80 16.75 20.00
N ASN A 214 5.08 16.80 21.13
CA ASN A 214 3.95 17.73 21.33
C ASN A 214 4.36 19.21 21.47
N ARG A 215 5.63 19.49 21.77
CA ARG A 215 6.19 20.85 21.79
C ARG A 215 6.52 21.40 20.40
N LYS A 216 6.61 20.52 19.40
CA LYS A 216 7.01 20.87 18.04
C LYS A 216 5.82 21.26 17.18
N SER A 217 6.05 22.21 16.27
CA SER A 217 5.10 22.49 15.20
C SER A 217 4.99 21.26 14.25
N PRO A 218 3.87 21.14 13.50
CA PRO A 218 3.73 20.05 12.51
C PRO A 218 4.91 19.97 11.52
N ARG A 219 5.40 21.12 11.06
CA ARG A 219 6.56 21.18 10.16
C ARG A 219 7.81 20.60 10.82
N GLN A 220 8.09 20.98 12.07
CA GLN A 220 9.24 20.43 12.82
C GLN A 220 9.11 18.93 13.08
N VAL A 221 7.88 18.42 13.28
CA VAL A 221 7.63 16.98 13.41
C VAL A 221 7.92 16.26 12.09
N TYR A 222 7.40 16.80 10.98
CA TYR A 222 7.67 16.27 9.64
C TYR A 222 9.18 16.23 9.35
N ASP A 223 9.86 17.35 9.53
CA ASP A 223 11.31 17.47 9.27
C ASP A 223 12.11 16.49 10.14
N ALA A 224 11.73 16.32 11.42
CA ALA A 224 12.37 15.35 12.30
C ALA A 224 12.18 13.91 11.80
N LEU A 225 10.95 13.53 11.45
CA LEU A 225 10.64 12.17 10.99
C LEU A 225 11.29 11.83 9.64
N THR A 226 11.45 12.81 8.75
CA THR A 226 12.06 12.62 7.42
C THR A 226 13.58 12.71 7.41
N THR A 227 14.21 13.26 8.47
CA THR A 227 15.67 13.43 8.52
C THR A 227 16.35 12.66 9.64
N ARG A 228 15.71 12.48 10.80
CA ARG A 228 16.33 11.93 12.02
C ARG A 228 15.74 10.60 12.49
N HIS A 229 14.66 10.10 11.86
CA HIS A 229 14.12 8.78 12.21
C HIS A 229 15.23 7.72 12.11
N PRO A 230 15.37 6.79 13.09
CA PRO A 230 16.46 5.81 13.13
C PRO A 230 16.57 4.93 11.89
N LYS A 231 15.43 4.60 11.27
CA LYS A 231 15.37 3.80 10.04
C LYS A 231 15.28 4.70 8.81
N ASP A 232 16.23 4.53 7.89
CA ASP A 232 16.28 5.27 6.61
C ASP A 232 15.05 5.03 5.74
N GLU A 233 14.56 3.80 5.73
CA GLU A 233 13.36 3.42 5.01
C GLU A 233 12.14 4.22 5.48
N ALA A 234 11.94 4.37 6.80
CA ALA A 234 10.81 5.11 7.36
C ALA A 234 10.88 6.61 7.02
N ARG A 235 12.08 7.20 6.89
CA ARG A 235 12.25 8.59 6.44
C ARG A 235 11.69 8.80 5.03
N ARG A 236 12.05 7.92 4.10
CA ARG A 236 11.57 7.95 2.70
C ARG A 236 10.10 7.52 2.59
N TYR A 237 9.67 6.62 3.46
CA TYR A 237 8.29 6.12 3.47
C TYR A 237 7.28 7.23 3.72
N LEU A 238 7.50 8.05 4.76
CA LEU A 238 6.63 9.18 5.07
C LEU A 238 6.47 10.13 3.88
N GLN A 239 7.59 10.51 3.23
CA GLN A 239 7.57 11.38 2.04
C GLN A 239 6.78 10.76 0.90
N LYS A 240 7.00 9.47 0.62
CA LYS A 240 6.37 8.75 -0.47
C LYS A 240 4.86 8.58 -0.28
N VAL A 241 4.43 8.23 0.94
CA VAL A 241 2.99 8.11 1.24
C VAL A 241 2.28 9.45 1.10
N LEU A 242 2.85 10.53 1.65
CA LEU A 242 2.26 11.87 1.52
C LEU A 242 2.20 12.35 0.07
N TYR A 243 3.21 12.05 -0.74
CA TYR A 243 3.20 12.35 -2.18
C TYR A 243 2.02 11.65 -2.86
N PHE A 244 1.85 10.33 -2.69
CA PHE A 244 0.74 9.61 -3.28
C PHE A 244 -0.61 10.03 -2.70
N GLN A 245 -0.70 10.32 -1.41
CA GLN A 245 -1.93 10.83 -0.79
C GLN A 245 -2.39 12.13 -1.44
N LYS A 246 -1.45 13.04 -1.72
CA LYS A 246 -1.75 14.28 -2.45
C LYS A 246 -2.26 13.98 -3.87
N ASP A 247 -1.58 13.09 -4.59
CA ASP A 247 -1.97 12.72 -5.96
C ASP A 247 -3.37 12.11 -6.03
N PHE A 248 -3.74 11.27 -5.05
CA PHE A 248 -5.10 10.71 -4.95
C PHE A 248 -6.14 11.81 -4.67
N ASN A 249 -5.86 12.74 -3.77
CA ASN A 249 -6.75 13.87 -3.46
C ASN A 249 -6.97 14.80 -4.65
N GLU A 250 -5.93 15.05 -5.45
CA GLU A 250 -5.99 15.90 -6.64
C GLU A 250 -6.61 15.20 -7.86
N GLY A 251 -6.97 13.92 -7.73
CA GLY A 251 -7.53 13.11 -8.83
C GLY A 251 -6.55 12.85 -9.97
N LYS A 252 -5.25 13.01 -9.73
CA LYS A 252 -4.20 12.75 -10.72
C LYS A 252 -3.95 11.26 -10.96
N ILE A 253 -4.29 10.43 -9.98
CA ILE A 253 -4.08 8.97 -10.01
C ILE A 253 -5.34 8.20 -10.40
N SER A 254 -6.53 8.84 -10.45
CA SER A 254 -7.75 8.12 -10.81
C SER A 254 -8.74 8.99 -11.58
N ALA A 255 -8.93 8.68 -12.86
CA ALA A 255 -10.09 9.12 -13.64
C ALA A 255 -11.40 8.45 -13.16
N VAL A 256 -11.31 7.42 -12.34
CA VAL A 256 -12.40 6.56 -11.87
C VAL A 256 -13.26 7.24 -10.81
N THR A 257 -12.70 8.16 -10.02
CA THR A 257 -13.48 8.94 -9.06
C THR A 257 -14.53 9.84 -9.73
N ARG A 258 -14.41 10.14 -11.03
CA ARG A 258 -15.36 11.03 -11.73
C ARG A 258 -16.62 10.32 -12.25
N ASN A 259 -16.55 9.04 -12.60
CA ASN A 259 -17.67 8.33 -13.23
C ASN A 259 -18.50 7.46 -12.28
N GLY A 260 -18.04 7.20 -11.04
CA GLY A 260 -18.76 6.46 -10.01
C GLY A 260 -19.51 7.32 -8.98
N LEU A 261 -19.33 8.64 -9.01
CA LEU A 261 -19.91 9.59 -8.05
C LEU A 261 -20.89 10.57 -8.69
N THR A 262 -21.82 10.10 -9.53
CA THR A 262 -23.02 10.88 -9.89
C THR A 262 -24.07 10.88 -8.78
N GLY A 263 -23.66 10.64 -7.53
CA GLY A 263 -24.46 10.76 -6.31
C GLY A 263 -23.72 11.58 -5.26
N ASN A 264 -24.04 12.88 -5.17
CA ASN A 264 -23.66 13.81 -4.09
C ASN A 264 -22.19 14.26 -3.98
N ALA A 265 -21.73 15.04 -4.97
CA ALA A 265 -20.48 15.80 -4.92
C ALA A 265 -20.44 16.98 -3.90
N LYS A 266 -21.46 17.14 -3.03
CA LYS A 266 -21.56 18.30 -2.12
C LYS A 266 -20.99 18.09 -0.70
N SER A 267 -20.51 16.90 -0.33
CA SER A 267 -20.03 16.66 1.04
C SER A 267 -18.50 16.56 1.18
N PHE A 268 -17.76 16.53 0.08
CA PHE A 268 -16.30 16.31 0.13
C PHE A 268 -15.46 17.59 0.31
N THR A 269 -16.00 18.76 0.00
CA THR A 269 -15.24 20.03 0.02
C THR A 269 -15.15 20.71 1.39
N SER A 270 -15.88 20.24 2.41
CA SER A 270 -15.95 21.00 3.67
C SER A 270 -14.99 20.55 4.79
N ARG A 271 -14.26 19.45 4.64
CA ARG A 271 -13.33 18.98 5.68
C ARG A 271 -11.84 19.19 5.41
N PHE A 272 -11.46 19.63 4.23
CA PHE A 272 -10.04 19.72 3.83
C PHE A 272 -9.49 21.14 3.62
N SER A 273 -10.27 22.20 3.87
CA SER A 273 -9.76 23.59 3.81
C SER A 273 -8.66 23.91 4.81
N PHE A 274 -8.39 23.02 5.77
CA PHE A 274 -7.38 23.25 6.81
C PHE A 274 -5.94 22.92 6.39
N LEU A 275 -5.75 22.12 5.35
CA LEU A 275 -4.40 21.77 4.86
C LEU A 275 -3.93 22.65 3.70
N GLN A 276 -4.84 23.28 2.97
CA GLN A 276 -4.47 24.13 1.82
C GLN A 276 -3.79 25.45 2.19
N ASN A 277 -3.97 25.95 3.41
CA ASN A 277 -3.40 27.25 3.82
C ASN A 277 -1.98 27.19 4.40
N HIS A 278 -1.32 26.01 4.42
CA HIS A 278 0.01 25.89 5.05
C HIS A 278 1.09 25.27 4.17
N LEU A 279 0.81 25.03 2.89
CA LEU A 279 1.80 24.51 1.92
C LEU A 279 1.90 25.45 0.70
N HIS A 280 2.03 26.76 0.92
CA HIS A 280 2.72 27.60 -0.06
C HIS A 280 4.22 27.40 0.16
N CYS A 281 4.79 26.47 -0.54
CA CYS A 281 6.21 26.49 -0.90
C CYS A 281 6.26 27.05 -2.31
N GLU A 282 6.65 28.30 -2.43
CA GLU A 282 7.30 28.82 -3.60
C GLU A 282 8.62 28.07 -3.77
N ASP A 283 8.91 27.68 -5.02
CA ASP A 283 10.19 27.18 -5.54
C ASP A 283 10.69 25.82 -5.00
N TRP A 284 10.33 24.78 -5.73
CA TRP A 284 11.26 23.69 -6.21
C TRP A 284 10.69 23.09 -7.49
#